data_fc14f355fdf0c524214ae577a00e73dc
#
_entry.id   fc14f355fdf0c524214ae577a00e73dc
#
_cell.length_a   1.000
_cell.length_b   1.000
_cell.length_c   1.000
_cell.angle_alpha   90.00
_cell.angle_beta   90.00
_cell.angle_gamma   90.00
#
_symmetry.space_group_name_H-M   'P 1'
#
loop_
_entity.id
_entity.type
_entity.pdbx_description
1 polymer ?
#
loop_
_entity_poly.entity_id
_entity_poly.type
_entity_poly.pdbx_seq_one_letter_code
_entity_poly.pdbx_strand_id
1 'polypeptide(L)'
;MRCLAVCQNELVIRMLDEILLPSFEVHFLVESKPLARRLHDAGMNVTAADPRRTDTYLKADVTPGTCVIVEDNGRRSLKKILDAIRDAGGSLVYVLAVGISDFRKREEELKSQFPELYYLALSELFGGPLLTEFSRSLTRLRVHQYQRFLSDAERVLILLHNDPDPDALASGLALRNVLRRNKQTAIIAAIQGVTRPENLRMLNLLDIHVETITPQQAADYDRVAMVDVQPHYFGGGIDRVDLVIDHHPEQPGYNAVFKDIRPQYGSTSTILTEHMRAVDIDISERTATAMLYAIKSDTLFFNRQANRADLDAFSYLYPIADATMIRKMEGSEITAERLDFVIKAWQHGRMVEHVFCAFLGEPAREDFIPYVADFYLQLENVQWSVISGVVNDTFVVSVRNLGYSRNAGDFVRRWFSNIGSAGGHRTMAKAVVPLDAFQQKFGIYEGSRINQRMLELVLAFLHEYDKGHPKDPKDHKEPVSR
;
A
#
# COMPACT_ATOMS: atom_id res chain seq x y z
N MET A 1 -27.52 26.07 -0.27
CA MET A 1 -27.03 26.57 -1.58
C MET A 1 -28.06 26.21 -2.63
N ARG A 2 -28.39 27.12 -3.55
CA ARG A 2 -29.38 26.87 -4.61
C ARG A 2 -28.74 26.14 -5.78
N CYS A 3 -29.45 25.15 -6.34
CA CYS A 3 -29.03 24.37 -7.51
C CYS A 3 -30.15 24.36 -8.55
N LEU A 4 -29.85 24.75 -9.78
CA LEU A 4 -30.73 24.63 -10.92
C LEU A 4 -30.26 23.46 -11.82
N ALA A 5 -31.09 22.42 -11.99
CA ALA A 5 -30.77 21.29 -12.83
C ALA A 5 -31.58 21.31 -14.15
N VAL A 6 -30.89 21.50 -15.26
CA VAL A 6 -31.46 21.52 -16.61
C VAL A 6 -31.32 20.12 -17.22
N CYS A 7 -32.33 19.29 -17.04
CA CYS A 7 -32.30 17.87 -17.43
C CYS A 7 -33.55 17.46 -18.19
N GLN A 8 -33.43 16.45 -19.05
CA GLN A 8 -34.53 15.90 -19.85
C GLN A 8 -34.77 14.42 -19.57
N ASN A 9 -33.76 13.72 -19.02
CA ASN A 9 -33.84 12.32 -18.69
C ASN A 9 -34.43 12.16 -17.26
N GLU A 10 -35.59 11.55 -17.15
CA GLU A 10 -36.29 11.37 -15.88
C GLU A 10 -35.46 10.57 -14.85
N LEU A 11 -34.67 9.57 -15.27
CA LEU A 11 -33.80 8.81 -14.38
C LEU A 11 -32.72 9.70 -13.78
N VAL A 12 -32.07 10.54 -14.59
CA VAL A 12 -31.06 11.49 -14.14
C VAL A 12 -31.66 12.50 -13.17
N ILE A 13 -32.86 13.00 -13.46
CA ILE A 13 -33.57 13.94 -12.57
C ILE A 13 -33.82 13.31 -11.21
N ARG A 14 -34.39 12.11 -11.13
CA ARG A 14 -34.66 11.41 -9.87
C ARG A 14 -33.40 11.10 -9.10
N MET A 15 -32.33 10.69 -9.78
CA MET A 15 -31.03 10.45 -9.17
C MET A 15 -30.42 11.73 -8.60
N LEU A 16 -30.46 12.85 -9.32
CA LEU A 16 -29.95 14.13 -8.84
C LEU A 16 -30.79 14.64 -7.67
N ASP A 17 -32.10 14.45 -7.70
CA ASP A 17 -32.99 14.81 -6.61
C ASP A 17 -32.59 14.08 -5.30
N GLU A 18 -32.46 12.77 -5.36
CA GLU A 18 -32.08 11.94 -4.21
C GLU A 18 -30.71 12.29 -3.64
N ILE A 19 -29.73 12.57 -4.52
CA ILE A 19 -28.34 12.87 -4.11
C ILE A 19 -28.19 14.29 -3.56
N LEU A 20 -28.87 15.27 -4.16
CA LEU A 20 -28.65 16.70 -3.87
C LEU A 20 -29.55 17.23 -2.76
N LEU A 21 -30.80 16.76 -2.63
CA LEU A 21 -31.78 17.25 -1.65
C LEU A 21 -31.26 17.34 -0.22
N PRO A 22 -30.47 16.42 0.31
CA PRO A 22 -29.97 16.54 1.68
C PRO A 22 -29.10 17.78 1.93
N SER A 23 -28.54 18.39 0.86
CA SER A 23 -27.55 19.47 0.98
C SER A 23 -27.88 20.73 0.18
N PHE A 24 -28.80 20.65 -0.78
CA PHE A 24 -29.13 21.72 -1.71
C PHE A 24 -30.64 21.92 -1.85
N GLU A 25 -31.05 23.19 -2.07
CA GLU A 25 -32.36 23.50 -2.60
C GLU A 25 -32.32 23.34 -4.12
N VAL A 26 -32.90 22.25 -4.62
CA VAL A 26 -32.83 21.88 -6.04
C VAL A 26 -34.09 22.31 -6.77
N HIS A 27 -33.91 22.93 -7.93
CA HIS A 27 -34.99 23.26 -8.88
C HIS A 27 -34.65 22.61 -10.21
N PHE A 28 -35.61 21.84 -10.75
CA PHE A 28 -35.44 21.21 -12.06
C PHE A 28 -36.09 22.00 -13.17
N LEU A 29 -35.38 22.17 -14.29
CA LEU A 29 -35.87 22.77 -15.51
C LEU A 29 -35.96 21.70 -16.60
N VAL A 30 -37.15 21.46 -17.13
CA VAL A 30 -37.42 20.49 -18.21
C VAL A 30 -38.11 21.15 -19.38
N GLU A 31 -37.90 20.65 -20.62
CA GLU A 31 -38.62 21.13 -21.82
C GLU A 31 -40.05 20.57 -21.90
N SER A 32 -40.23 19.33 -21.43
CA SER A 32 -41.49 18.59 -21.57
C SER A 32 -42.49 18.94 -20.47
N LYS A 33 -43.62 19.56 -20.86
CA LYS A 33 -44.73 19.86 -19.92
C LYS A 33 -45.32 18.57 -19.26
N PRO A 34 -45.51 17.45 -20.00
CA PRO A 34 -45.99 16.19 -19.40
C PRO A 34 -45.03 15.65 -18.36
N LEU A 35 -43.69 15.72 -18.61
CA LEU A 35 -42.65 15.32 -17.67
C LEU A 35 -42.68 16.19 -16.43
N ALA A 36 -42.73 17.53 -16.60
CA ALA A 36 -42.84 18.46 -15.48
C ALA A 36 -44.03 18.17 -14.58
N ARG A 37 -45.20 17.86 -15.13
CA ARG A 37 -46.38 17.52 -14.36
C ARG A 37 -46.18 16.26 -13.53
N ARG A 38 -45.65 15.17 -14.15
CA ARG A 38 -45.40 13.92 -13.42
C ARG A 38 -44.38 14.08 -12.27
N LEU A 39 -43.34 14.87 -12.49
CA LEU A 39 -42.31 15.11 -11.48
C LEU A 39 -42.87 16.02 -10.34
N HIS A 40 -43.67 17.01 -10.70
CA HIS A 40 -44.35 17.87 -9.73
C HIS A 40 -45.35 17.05 -8.87
N ASP A 41 -46.12 16.15 -9.50
CA ASP A 41 -47.06 15.27 -8.79
C ASP A 41 -46.31 14.28 -7.86
N ALA A 42 -45.03 14.02 -8.12
CA ALA A 42 -44.12 13.26 -7.27
C ALA A 42 -43.44 14.10 -6.17
N GLY A 43 -43.82 15.39 -6.02
CA GLY A 43 -43.34 16.29 -4.97
C GLY A 43 -42.02 17.02 -5.32
N MET A 44 -41.54 16.95 -6.55
CA MET A 44 -40.30 17.60 -6.96
C MET A 44 -40.56 19.07 -7.35
N ASN A 45 -39.57 19.91 -7.06
CA ASN A 45 -39.57 21.32 -7.47
C ASN A 45 -39.14 21.45 -8.95
N VAL A 46 -40.10 21.52 -9.88
CA VAL A 46 -39.83 21.48 -11.32
C VAL A 46 -40.64 22.51 -12.10
N THR A 47 -40.00 23.08 -13.12
CA THR A 47 -40.64 24.01 -14.06
C THR A 47 -40.42 23.57 -15.51
N ALA A 48 -41.47 23.67 -16.35
CA ALA A 48 -41.38 23.46 -17.78
C ALA A 48 -41.07 24.78 -18.50
N ALA A 49 -39.89 24.86 -19.13
CA ALA A 49 -39.52 26.05 -19.95
C ALA A 49 -38.48 25.66 -21.02
N ASP A 50 -38.30 26.55 -22.01
CA ASP A 50 -37.26 26.38 -23.02
C ASP A 50 -35.87 26.76 -22.43
N PRO A 51 -34.93 25.79 -22.29
CA PRO A 51 -33.62 26.04 -21.69
C PRO A 51 -32.66 26.84 -22.58
N ARG A 52 -33.03 27.13 -23.81
CA ARG A 52 -32.23 27.93 -24.77
C ARG A 52 -32.48 29.43 -24.67
N ARG A 53 -33.38 29.85 -23.79
CA ARG A 53 -33.78 31.25 -23.62
C ARG A 53 -33.20 31.83 -22.34
N THR A 54 -32.51 32.96 -22.45
CA THR A 54 -31.95 33.68 -21.29
C THR A 54 -33.01 34.09 -20.29
N ASP A 55 -34.21 34.50 -20.74
CA ASP A 55 -35.37 34.81 -19.87
C ASP A 55 -35.74 33.68 -18.90
N THR A 56 -35.47 32.43 -19.30
CA THR A 56 -35.76 31.26 -18.44
C THR A 56 -34.90 31.28 -17.17
N TYR A 57 -33.65 31.62 -17.31
CA TYR A 57 -32.68 31.68 -16.20
C TYR A 57 -32.84 32.94 -15.37
N LEU A 58 -33.18 34.05 -16.00
CA LEU A 58 -33.52 35.27 -15.27
C LEU A 58 -34.76 35.07 -14.39
N LYS A 59 -35.79 34.37 -14.88
CA LYS A 59 -36.99 34.03 -14.06
C LYS A 59 -36.69 33.00 -12.96
N ALA A 60 -35.69 32.17 -13.13
CA ALA A 60 -35.18 31.21 -12.14
C ALA A 60 -34.23 31.90 -11.13
N ASP A 61 -33.99 33.21 -11.24
CA ASP A 61 -33.10 33.98 -10.37
C ASP A 61 -31.69 33.40 -10.29
N VAL A 62 -31.13 33.06 -11.48
CA VAL A 62 -29.75 32.55 -11.61
C VAL A 62 -28.77 33.69 -11.37
N THR A 63 -27.86 33.49 -10.42
CA THR A 63 -26.81 34.43 -10.03
C THR A 63 -25.45 33.76 -10.13
N PRO A 64 -24.32 34.50 -10.06
CA PRO A 64 -22.98 33.87 -10.07
C PRO A 64 -22.76 32.80 -8.99
N GLY A 65 -23.51 32.84 -7.88
CA GLY A 65 -23.46 31.84 -6.81
C GLY A 65 -24.41 30.66 -6.98
N THR A 66 -25.24 30.64 -8.03
CA THR A 66 -26.17 29.55 -8.32
C THR A 66 -25.41 28.41 -9.00
N CYS A 67 -25.44 27.21 -8.41
CA CYS A 67 -24.93 26.01 -9.07
C CYS A 67 -25.89 25.60 -10.20
N VAL A 68 -25.43 25.55 -11.43
CA VAL A 68 -26.25 25.10 -12.56
C VAL A 68 -25.71 23.78 -13.10
N ILE A 69 -26.55 22.75 -13.12
CA ILE A 69 -26.24 21.42 -13.69
C ILE A 69 -26.98 21.29 -15.02
N VAL A 70 -26.30 20.98 -16.09
CA VAL A 70 -26.88 20.82 -17.44
C VAL A 70 -26.60 19.40 -17.95
N GLU A 71 -27.68 18.68 -18.33
CA GLU A 71 -27.53 17.37 -18.99
C GLU A 71 -27.02 17.53 -20.42
N ASP A 72 -25.90 16.92 -20.76
CA ASP A 72 -25.44 16.71 -22.13
C ASP A 72 -25.76 15.28 -22.57
N ASN A 73 -26.68 15.16 -23.51
CA ASN A 73 -27.05 13.91 -24.17
C ASN A 73 -26.61 13.88 -25.65
N GLY A 74 -25.57 14.64 -26.00
CA GLY A 74 -25.02 14.73 -27.35
C GLY A 74 -25.78 15.67 -28.31
N ARG A 75 -26.83 16.35 -27.85
CA ARG A 75 -27.62 17.26 -28.71
C ARG A 75 -26.86 18.52 -29.06
N ARG A 76 -27.03 19.05 -30.28
CA ARG A 76 -26.41 20.31 -30.75
C ARG A 76 -26.91 21.55 -30.01
N SER A 77 -28.02 21.45 -29.26
CA SER A 77 -28.60 22.57 -28.52
C SER A 77 -27.83 22.96 -27.26
N LEU A 78 -26.92 22.14 -26.76
CA LEU A 78 -26.17 22.39 -25.50
C LEU A 78 -25.47 23.74 -25.50
N LYS A 79 -24.78 24.09 -26.63
CA LYS A 79 -24.11 25.38 -26.73
C LYS A 79 -25.05 26.55 -26.49
N LYS A 80 -26.28 26.52 -27.09
CA LYS A 80 -27.27 27.60 -26.90
C LYS A 80 -27.76 27.68 -25.45
N ILE A 81 -27.82 26.54 -24.75
CA ILE A 81 -28.19 26.46 -23.33
C ILE A 81 -27.10 27.14 -22.50
N LEU A 82 -25.83 26.82 -22.76
CA LEU A 82 -24.69 27.39 -22.03
C LEU A 82 -24.56 28.90 -22.28
N ASP A 83 -24.76 29.36 -23.51
CA ASP A 83 -24.81 30.80 -23.86
C ASP A 83 -25.93 31.52 -23.07
N ALA A 84 -27.13 30.93 -23.03
CA ALA A 84 -28.26 31.53 -22.32
C ALA A 84 -28.05 31.59 -20.79
N ILE A 85 -27.36 30.58 -20.18
CA ILE A 85 -26.99 30.59 -18.77
C ILE A 85 -25.97 31.70 -18.49
N ARG A 86 -24.92 31.81 -19.33
CA ARG A 86 -23.89 32.85 -19.23
C ARG A 86 -24.47 34.26 -19.37
N ASP A 87 -25.34 34.46 -20.35
CA ASP A 87 -25.99 35.76 -20.60
C ASP A 87 -26.95 36.15 -19.46
N ALA A 88 -27.44 35.18 -18.66
CA ALA A 88 -28.22 35.42 -17.48
C ALA A 88 -27.37 35.67 -16.21
N GLY A 89 -26.03 35.58 -16.31
CA GLY A 89 -25.11 35.79 -15.19
C GLY A 89 -24.69 34.51 -14.44
N GLY A 90 -25.05 33.32 -14.91
CA GLY A 90 -24.60 32.05 -14.32
C GLY A 90 -23.12 31.77 -14.64
N SER A 91 -22.31 31.55 -13.62
CA SER A 91 -20.87 31.27 -13.75
C SER A 91 -20.44 29.91 -13.24
N LEU A 92 -21.17 29.31 -12.32
CA LEU A 92 -20.86 27.98 -11.78
C LEU A 92 -21.68 26.90 -12.51
N VAL A 93 -21.16 26.43 -13.66
CA VAL A 93 -21.88 25.50 -14.54
C VAL A 93 -21.19 24.16 -14.62
N TYR A 94 -21.95 23.11 -14.28
CA TYR A 94 -21.57 21.71 -14.41
C TYR A 94 -22.33 21.10 -15.59
N VAL A 95 -21.63 20.49 -16.53
CA VAL A 95 -22.25 19.70 -17.61
C VAL A 95 -22.09 18.23 -17.30
N LEU A 96 -23.21 17.53 -17.20
CA LEU A 96 -23.27 16.10 -16.92
C LEU A 96 -23.49 15.34 -18.24
N ALA A 97 -22.44 14.66 -18.71
CA ALA A 97 -22.50 13.83 -19.92
C ALA A 97 -23.22 12.50 -19.65
N VAL A 98 -24.31 12.26 -20.36
CA VAL A 98 -25.17 11.07 -20.22
C VAL A 98 -25.15 10.26 -21.50
N GLY A 99 -24.57 9.05 -21.48
CA GLY A 99 -24.56 8.15 -22.65
C GLY A 99 -23.70 8.61 -23.83
N ILE A 100 -22.70 9.46 -23.60
CA ILE A 100 -21.79 9.96 -24.62
C ILE A 100 -20.53 9.09 -24.64
N SER A 101 -20.24 8.44 -25.76
CA SER A 101 -19.12 7.52 -25.94
C SER A 101 -17.77 8.22 -26.03
N ASP A 102 -17.70 9.40 -26.62
CA ASP A 102 -16.47 10.19 -26.77
C ASP A 102 -16.59 11.52 -25.99
N PHE A 103 -16.79 11.42 -24.69
CA PHE A 103 -17.03 12.57 -23.83
C PHE A 103 -15.78 13.46 -23.68
N ARG A 104 -14.57 12.93 -23.78
CA ARG A 104 -13.32 13.72 -23.66
C ARG A 104 -13.16 14.70 -24.82
N LYS A 105 -13.39 14.23 -26.03
CA LYS A 105 -13.39 15.12 -27.20
C LYS A 105 -14.45 16.20 -27.08
N ARG A 106 -15.64 15.81 -26.60
CA ARG A 106 -16.73 16.75 -26.35
C ARG A 106 -16.42 17.77 -25.27
N GLU A 107 -15.75 17.36 -24.23
CA GLU A 107 -15.25 18.22 -23.17
C GLU A 107 -14.26 19.27 -23.72
N GLU A 108 -13.28 18.84 -24.51
CA GLU A 108 -12.30 19.73 -25.14
C GLU A 108 -12.98 20.77 -26.05
N GLU A 109 -13.92 20.32 -26.87
CA GLU A 109 -14.71 21.22 -27.76
C GLU A 109 -15.49 22.28 -26.97
N LEU A 110 -16.12 21.88 -25.83
CA LEU A 110 -16.89 22.80 -24.99
C LEU A 110 -15.99 23.72 -24.17
N LYS A 111 -14.93 23.22 -23.58
CA LYS A 111 -13.98 24.02 -22.78
C LYS A 111 -13.23 25.03 -23.62
N SER A 112 -13.02 24.81 -24.91
CA SER A 112 -12.45 25.79 -25.81
C SER A 112 -13.30 27.08 -25.97
N GLN A 113 -14.63 26.97 -25.71
CA GLN A 113 -15.59 28.08 -25.83
C GLN A 113 -16.09 28.57 -24.46
N PHE A 114 -16.06 27.68 -23.45
CA PHE A 114 -16.51 27.93 -22.09
C PHE A 114 -15.42 27.42 -21.11
N PRO A 115 -14.30 28.16 -20.93
CA PRO A 115 -13.15 27.68 -20.13
C PRO A 115 -13.48 27.39 -18.67
N GLU A 116 -14.50 28.04 -18.10
CA GLU A 116 -14.92 27.91 -16.71
C GLU A 116 -15.89 26.72 -16.46
N LEU A 117 -16.19 25.97 -17.52
CA LEU A 117 -17.14 24.86 -17.46
C LEU A 117 -16.54 23.64 -16.74
N TYR A 118 -17.30 23.05 -15.84
CA TYR A 118 -17.03 21.75 -15.27
C TYR A 118 -17.75 20.66 -16.06
N TYR A 119 -17.01 19.80 -16.74
CA TYR A 119 -17.58 18.70 -17.52
C TYR A 119 -17.37 17.38 -16.82
N LEU A 120 -18.47 16.64 -16.53
CA LEU A 120 -18.47 15.40 -15.74
C LEU A 120 -19.14 14.30 -16.55
N ALA A 121 -18.46 13.19 -16.80
CA ALA A 121 -19.09 12.04 -17.40
C ALA A 121 -19.77 11.18 -16.32
N LEU A 122 -21.04 10.85 -16.53
CA LEU A 122 -21.82 9.98 -15.62
C LEU A 122 -21.12 8.65 -15.40
N SER A 123 -20.52 8.09 -16.46
CA SER A 123 -19.74 6.84 -16.40
C SER A 123 -18.50 6.94 -15.49
N GLU A 124 -17.85 8.11 -15.42
CA GLU A 124 -16.70 8.31 -14.53
C GLU A 124 -17.15 8.49 -13.07
N LEU A 125 -18.27 9.19 -12.86
CA LEU A 125 -18.82 9.38 -11.52
C LEU A 125 -19.28 8.07 -10.87
N PHE A 126 -19.88 7.18 -11.64
CA PHE A 126 -20.43 5.91 -11.13
C PHE A 126 -19.54 4.70 -11.40
N GLY A 127 -18.68 4.74 -12.41
CA GLY A 127 -17.87 3.60 -12.81
C GLY A 127 -16.94 3.11 -11.71
N GLY A 128 -16.26 4.00 -11.00
CA GLY A 128 -15.38 3.68 -9.89
C GLY A 128 -16.11 3.00 -8.71
N PRO A 129 -17.14 3.61 -8.13
CA PRO A 129 -17.95 3.01 -7.06
C PRO A 129 -18.57 1.66 -7.45
N LEU A 130 -19.10 1.54 -8.67
CA LEU A 130 -19.71 0.30 -9.14
C LEU A 130 -18.69 -0.85 -9.27
N LEU A 131 -17.52 -0.58 -9.84
CA LEU A 131 -16.43 -1.56 -9.94
C LEU A 131 -15.90 -1.95 -8.55
N THR A 132 -15.82 -0.99 -7.62
CA THR A 132 -15.44 -1.26 -6.25
C THR A 132 -16.43 -2.21 -5.58
N GLU A 133 -17.75 -1.99 -5.75
CA GLU A 133 -18.78 -2.87 -5.18
C GLU A 133 -18.77 -4.27 -5.83
N PHE A 134 -18.54 -4.38 -7.14
CA PHE A 134 -18.36 -5.67 -7.79
C PHE A 134 -17.14 -6.42 -7.24
N SER A 135 -16.01 -5.75 -7.10
CA SER A 135 -14.79 -6.33 -6.52
C SER A 135 -15.03 -6.77 -5.08
N ARG A 136 -15.74 -5.95 -4.29
CA ARG A 136 -16.13 -6.30 -2.91
C ARG A 136 -17.03 -7.52 -2.86
N SER A 137 -18.00 -7.61 -3.76
CA SER A 137 -18.92 -8.76 -3.86
C SER A 137 -18.19 -10.06 -4.24
N LEU A 138 -17.22 -9.99 -5.17
CA LEU A 138 -16.37 -11.14 -5.52
C LEU A 138 -15.49 -11.58 -4.35
N THR A 139 -14.90 -10.63 -3.62
CA THR A 139 -14.14 -10.90 -2.41
C THR A 139 -15.03 -11.53 -1.34
N ARG A 140 -16.24 -11.01 -1.13
CA ARG A 140 -17.24 -11.58 -0.21
C ARG A 140 -17.55 -13.04 -0.53
N LEU A 141 -17.79 -13.35 -1.80
CA LEU A 141 -18.04 -14.72 -2.25
C LEU A 141 -16.88 -15.66 -1.91
N ARG A 142 -15.65 -15.25 -2.23
CA ARG A 142 -14.43 -16.01 -1.94
C ARG A 142 -14.24 -16.24 -0.45
N VAL A 143 -14.43 -15.21 0.36
CA VAL A 143 -14.31 -15.30 1.82
C VAL A 143 -15.35 -16.28 2.38
N HIS A 144 -16.61 -16.18 1.97
CA HIS A 144 -17.64 -17.13 2.42
C HIS A 144 -17.34 -18.57 2.01
N GLN A 145 -16.75 -18.81 0.84
CA GLN A 145 -16.37 -20.16 0.39
C GLN A 145 -15.35 -20.78 1.34
N TYR A 146 -14.25 -20.10 1.65
CA TYR A 146 -13.25 -20.67 2.57
C TYR A 146 -13.72 -20.67 4.02
N GLN A 147 -14.51 -19.69 4.48
CA GLN A 147 -15.13 -19.71 5.80
C GLN A 147 -15.98 -20.97 5.97
N ARG A 148 -16.85 -21.25 4.98
CA ARG A 148 -17.70 -22.44 5.02
C ARG A 148 -16.88 -23.73 4.99
N PHE A 149 -15.86 -23.81 4.15
CA PHE A 149 -15.00 -25.00 4.06
C PHE A 149 -14.22 -25.25 5.37
N LEU A 150 -13.79 -24.17 6.04
CA LEU A 150 -13.04 -24.27 7.31
C LEU A 150 -13.97 -24.38 8.53
N SER A 151 -15.28 -24.14 8.38
CA SER A 151 -16.23 -24.17 9.52
C SER A 151 -16.40 -25.56 10.12
N ASP A 152 -16.29 -26.61 9.31
CA ASP A 152 -16.48 -28.00 9.73
C ASP A 152 -15.30 -28.55 10.55
N ALA A 153 -14.17 -27.84 10.59
CA ALA A 153 -13.00 -28.21 11.37
C ALA A 153 -13.21 -27.93 12.86
N GLU A 154 -12.78 -28.81 13.74
CA GLU A 154 -12.70 -28.54 15.16
C GLU A 154 -11.53 -27.59 15.45
N ARG A 155 -10.35 -27.89 14.89
CA ARG A 155 -9.12 -27.12 15.06
C ARG A 155 -8.50 -26.71 13.72
N VAL A 156 -8.30 -25.42 13.55
CA VAL A 156 -7.60 -24.83 12.39
C VAL A 156 -6.22 -24.35 12.81
N LEU A 157 -5.19 -24.75 12.09
CA LEU A 157 -3.85 -24.18 12.22
C LEU A 157 -3.74 -22.95 11.29
N ILE A 158 -3.34 -21.81 11.83
CA ILE A 158 -2.90 -20.64 11.09
C ILE A 158 -1.38 -20.59 11.20
N LEU A 159 -0.69 -21.07 10.17
CA LEU A 159 0.76 -21.21 10.14
C LEU A 159 1.41 -19.99 9.54
N LEU A 160 2.37 -19.43 10.26
CA LEU A 160 3.20 -18.29 9.89
C LEU A 160 4.60 -18.77 9.50
N HIS A 161 5.38 -17.91 8.83
CA HIS A 161 6.80 -18.18 8.58
C HIS A 161 7.62 -18.23 9.89
N ASN A 162 8.87 -18.69 9.81
CA ASN A 162 9.78 -18.72 10.96
C ASN A 162 10.13 -17.31 11.41
N ASP A 163 10.18 -17.10 12.76
CA ASP A 163 10.40 -15.79 13.37
C ASP A 163 9.52 -14.70 12.75
N PRO A 164 8.18 -14.88 12.83
CA PRO A 164 7.21 -14.08 12.09
C PRO A 164 7.34 -12.58 12.40
N ASP A 165 7.23 -11.80 11.37
CA ASP A 165 7.28 -10.34 11.41
C ASP A 165 5.91 -9.72 11.73
N PRO A 166 5.78 -8.40 11.83
CA PRO A 166 4.51 -7.76 12.15
C PRO A 166 3.38 -8.09 11.17
N ASP A 167 3.67 -8.30 9.86
CA ASP A 167 2.62 -8.60 8.90
C ASP A 167 2.10 -10.03 9.05
N ALA A 168 2.98 -11.01 9.22
CA ALA A 168 2.58 -12.37 9.52
C ALA A 168 1.75 -12.45 10.82
N LEU A 169 2.18 -11.76 11.89
CA LEU A 169 1.49 -11.75 13.20
C LEU A 169 0.09 -11.11 13.10
N ALA A 170 -0.01 -9.95 12.47
CA ALA A 170 -1.29 -9.26 12.28
C ALA A 170 -2.23 -10.04 11.36
N SER A 171 -1.69 -10.61 10.28
CA SER A 171 -2.43 -11.43 9.33
C SER A 171 -2.98 -12.72 9.99
N GLY A 172 -2.20 -13.35 10.86
CA GLY A 172 -2.70 -14.47 11.66
C GLY A 172 -3.88 -14.09 12.55
N LEU A 173 -3.78 -12.95 13.25
CA LEU A 173 -4.86 -12.41 14.08
C LEU A 173 -6.09 -12.04 13.24
N ALA A 174 -5.90 -11.38 12.10
CA ALA A 174 -6.95 -10.98 11.19
C ALA A 174 -7.69 -12.19 10.59
N LEU A 175 -6.95 -13.21 10.10
CA LEU A 175 -7.57 -14.42 9.56
C LEU A 175 -8.40 -15.14 10.63
N ARG A 176 -7.90 -15.25 11.87
CA ARG A 176 -8.68 -15.84 12.98
C ARG A 176 -10.01 -15.11 13.18
N ASN A 177 -10.01 -13.78 13.08
CA ASN A 177 -11.24 -12.98 13.17
C ASN A 177 -12.14 -13.21 11.95
N VAL A 178 -11.58 -13.26 10.75
CA VAL A 178 -12.33 -13.57 9.51
C VAL A 178 -13.01 -14.95 9.65
N LEU A 179 -12.32 -15.93 10.20
CA LEU A 179 -12.90 -17.27 10.44
C LEU A 179 -13.90 -17.30 11.62
N ARG A 180 -14.09 -16.19 12.34
CA ARG A 180 -14.94 -16.07 13.53
C ARG A 180 -14.59 -17.12 14.59
N ARG A 181 -13.30 -17.40 14.77
CA ARG A 181 -12.76 -18.38 15.69
C ARG A 181 -12.01 -17.71 16.84
N ASN A 182 -11.83 -18.46 17.92
CA ASN A 182 -11.04 -18.05 19.07
C ASN A 182 -9.66 -18.73 19.10
N LYS A 183 -8.86 -18.44 20.13
CA LYS A 183 -7.50 -18.98 20.29
C LYS A 183 -7.42 -20.48 20.53
N GLN A 184 -8.52 -21.13 20.92
CA GLN A 184 -8.59 -22.59 21.10
C GLN A 184 -8.96 -23.32 19.78
N THR A 185 -9.75 -22.68 18.91
CA THR A 185 -10.27 -23.31 17.70
C THR A 185 -9.55 -22.87 16.42
N ALA A 186 -8.77 -21.77 16.47
CA ALA A 186 -7.83 -21.35 15.41
C ALA A 186 -6.51 -20.94 16.06
N ILE A 187 -5.56 -21.83 16.00
CA ILE A 187 -4.24 -21.69 16.62
C ILE A 187 -3.32 -20.97 15.64
N ILE A 188 -2.72 -19.86 16.07
CA ILE A 188 -1.67 -19.19 15.32
C ILE A 188 -0.35 -19.79 15.78
N ALA A 189 0.45 -20.31 14.85
CA ALA A 189 1.71 -20.96 15.17
C ALA A 189 2.81 -20.68 14.15
N ALA A 190 4.05 -20.87 14.58
CA ALA A 190 5.24 -20.87 13.74
C ALA A 190 6.12 -22.07 14.10
N ILE A 191 6.96 -22.55 13.15
CA ILE A 191 7.86 -23.67 13.42
C ILE A 191 9.02 -23.22 14.30
N GLN A 192 9.53 -22.01 14.07
CA GLN A 192 10.46 -21.37 14.99
C GLN A 192 9.73 -20.24 15.69
N GLY A 193 9.91 -20.14 17.01
CA GLY A 193 9.28 -19.11 17.83
C GLY A 193 9.70 -17.69 17.41
N VAL A 194 8.98 -16.71 17.95
CA VAL A 194 9.30 -15.28 17.74
C VAL A 194 10.52 -14.91 18.58
N THR A 195 11.54 -14.37 17.98
CA THR A 195 12.82 -14.04 18.63
C THR A 195 13.18 -12.56 18.59
N ARG A 196 12.72 -11.82 17.58
CA ARG A 196 13.04 -10.40 17.42
C ARG A 196 12.36 -9.56 18.49
N PRO A 197 13.11 -8.67 19.18
CA PRO A 197 12.57 -7.87 20.28
C PRO A 197 11.36 -7.01 19.88
N GLU A 198 11.37 -6.44 18.68
CA GLU A 198 10.26 -5.65 18.13
C GLU A 198 8.99 -6.48 17.95
N ASN A 199 9.12 -7.72 17.46
CA ASN A 199 8.00 -8.64 17.25
C ASN A 199 7.48 -9.17 18.58
N LEU A 200 8.37 -9.51 19.52
CA LEU A 200 8.00 -9.86 20.90
C LEU A 200 7.26 -8.72 21.61
N ARG A 201 7.67 -7.47 21.35
CA ARG A 201 6.98 -6.31 21.90
C ARG A 201 5.55 -6.19 21.35
N MET A 202 5.35 -6.42 20.05
CA MET A 202 4.01 -6.46 19.45
C MET A 202 3.14 -7.55 20.06
N LEU A 203 3.68 -8.77 20.22
CA LEU A 203 2.96 -9.88 20.87
C LEU A 203 2.50 -9.49 22.27
N ASN A 204 3.40 -8.95 23.09
CA ASN A 204 3.11 -8.59 24.49
C ASN A 204 2.12 -7.43 24.58
N LEU A 205 2.29 -6.36 23.79
CA LEU A 205 1.43 -5.19 23.85
C LEU A 205 0.01 -5.46 23.35
N LEU A 206 -0.11 -6.34 22.36
CA LEU A 206 -1.39 -6.68 21.74
C LEU A 206 -1.96 -8.03 22.21
N ASP A 207 -1.36 -8.67 23.22
CA ASP A 207 -1.78 -10.01 23.71
C ASP A 207 -1.98 -11.03 22.59
N ILE A 208 -1.06 -11.06 21.62
CA ILE A 208 -1.08 -12.02 20.52
C ILE A 208 -0.32 -13.27 20.97
N HIS A 209 -0.98 -14.43 20.93
CA HIS A 209 -0.37 -15.71 21.28
C HIS A 209 -0.01 -16.47 20.01
N VAL A 210 1.27 -16.84 19.89
CA VAL A 210 1.82 -17.67 18.80
C VAL A 210 2.42 -18.92 19.42
N GLU A 211 1.93 -20.09 19.03
CA GLU A 211 2.48 -21.38 19.48
C GLU A 211 3.71 -21.76 18.64
N THR A 212 4.65 -22.44 19.26
CA THR A 212 5.77 -23.05 18.53
C THR A 212 5.45 -24.53 18.31
N ILE A 213 5.43 -24.94 17.05
CA ILE A 213 5.11 -26.33 16.66
C ILE A 213 6.21 -26.91 15.78
N THR A 214 6.28 -28.24 15.73
CA THR A 214 7.09 -28.93 14.72
C THR A 214 6.32 -29.10 13.41
N PRO A 215 6.98 -29.29 12.24
CA PRO A 215 6.28 -29.56 10.99
C PRO A 215 5.32 -30.74 11.07
N GLN A 216 5.69 -31.80 11.80
CA GLN A 216 4.87 -33.00 11.99
C GLN A 216 3.58 -32.71 12.73
N GLN A 217 3.60 -31.81 13.71
CA GLN A 217 2.42 -31.42 14.48
C GLN A 217 1.37 -30.65 13.63
N ALA A 218 1.74 -30.15 12.46
CA ALA A 218 0.75 -29.57 11.56
C ALA A 218 -0.31 -30.59 11.09
N ALA A 219 0.02 -31.88 11.08
CA ALA A 219 -0.90 -32.97 10.74
C ALA A 219 -1.96 -33.24 11.83
N ASP A 220 -1.76 -32.74 13.05
CA ASP A 220 -2.71 -32.90 14.17
C ASP A 220 -3.92 -31.94 14.08
N TYR A 221 -3.93 -31.06 13.07
CA TYR A 221 -5.01 -30.12 12.86
C TYR A 221 -5.91 -30.56 11.70
N ASP A 222 -7.21 -30.29 11.82
CA ASP A 222 -8.19 -30.67 10.80
C ASP A 222 -8.00 -29.88 9.50
N ARG A 223 -7.55 -28.63 9.61
CA ARG A 223 -7.30 -27.70 8.49
C ARG A 223 -6.05 -26.87 8.75
N VAL A 224 -5.33 -26.55 7.66
CA VAL A 224 -4.14 -25.71 7.70
C VAL A 224 -4.33 -24.51 6.78
N ALA A 225 -4.24 -23.32 7.34
CA ALA A 225 -4.18 -22.05 6.62
C ALA A 225 -2.79 -21.44 6.79
N MET A 226 -2.24 -20.88 5.73
CA MET A 226 -1.00 -20.13 5.74
C MET A 226 -1.29 -18.66 5.43
N VAL A 227 -0.69 -17.76 6.17
CA VAL A 227 -0.74 -16.32 5.93
C VAL A 227 0.66 -15.75 5.91
N ASP A 228 0.91 -14.88 4.94
CA ASP A 228 2.18 -14.22 4.72
C ASP A 228 3.34 -15.19 4.46
N VAL A 229 3.02 -16.39 4.02
CA VAL A 229 3.95 -17.46 3.69
C VAL A 229 3.30 -18.49 2.78
N GLN A 230 4.12 -19.16 1.97
CA GLN A 230 3.69 -20.23 1.07
C GLN A 230 4.39 -21.55 1.42
N PRO A 231 3.83 -22.73 1.06
CA PRO A 231 4.35 -24.05 1.47
C PRO A 231 5.80 -24.34 1.13
N HIS A 232 6.30 -23.80 -0.01
CA HIS A 232 7.70 -23.99 -0.42
C HIS A 232 8.73 -23.51 0.62
N TYR A 233 8.35 -22.52 1.44
CA TYR A 233 9.19 -21.98 2.51
C TYR A 233 9.63 -23.06 3.52
N PHE A 234 8.79 -24.06 3.73
CA PHE A 234 9.04 -25.17 4.69
C PHE A 234 9.73 -26.39 4.05
N GLY A 235 10.23 -26.28 2.81
CA GLY A 235 11.03 -27.33 2.17
C GLY A 235 10.32 -28.67 2.01
N GLY A 236 8.97 -28.68 1.89
CA GLY A 236 8.16 -29.90 1.81
C GLY A 236 7.82 -30.51 3.15
N GLY A 237 8.10 -29.84 4.27
CA GLY A 237 7.75 -30.33 5.61
C GLY A 237 6.27 -30.21 5.99
N ILE A 238 5.45 -29.59 5.13
CA ILE A 238 4.00 -29.44 5.33
C ILE A 238 3.28 -30.02 4.11
N ASP A 239 2.67 -31.18 4.30
CA ASP A 239 2.07 -31.95 3.19
C ASP A 239 0.70 -31.42 2.77
N ARG A 240 -0.02 -30.76 3.68
CA ARG A 240 -1.39 -30.31 3.45
C ARG A 240 -1.55 -28.85 3.78
N VAL A 241 -2.11 -28.10 2.82
CA VAL A 241 -2.52 -26.71 2.98
C VAL A 241 -3.89 -26.51 2.38
N ASP A 242 -4.82 -25.96 3.14
CA ASP A 242 -6.21 -25.75 2.72
C ASP A 242 -6.43 -24.31 2.21
N LEU A 243 -5.78 -23.31 2.81
CA LEU A 243 -5.88 -21.89 2.46
C LEU A 243 -4.50 -21.23 2.49
N VAL A 244 -4.20 -20.42 1.47
CA VAL A 244 -3.02 -19.55 1.44
C VAL A 244 -3.47 -18.12 1.12
N ILE A 245 -3.09 -17.15 1.96
CA ILE A 245 -3.27 -15.72 1.73
C ILE A 245 -1.91 -15.06 1.89
N ASP A 246 -1.40 -14.46 0.79
CA ASP A 246 -0.03 -13.96 0.78
C ASP A 246 0.15 -12.82 -0.24
N HIS A 247 1.06 -11.89 0.03
CA HIS A 247 1.43 -10.84 -0.89
C HIS A 247 2.78 -11.07 -1.59
N HIS A 248 3.48 -12.15 -1.27
CA HIS A 248 4.71 -12.53 -1.96
C HIS A 248 4.41 -13.14 -3.35
N PRO A 249 5.35 -13.08 -4.30
CA PRO A 249 5.20 -13.74 -5.60
C PRO A 249 4.88 -15.22 -5.45
N GLU A 250 3.85 -15.69 -6.18
CA GLU A 250 3.42 -17.08 -6.11
C GLU A 250 4.55 -18.03 -6.57
N GLN A 251 4.83 -19.04 -5.74
CA GLN A 251 5.78 -20.08 -6.05
C GLN A 251 5.03 -21.31 -6.62
N PRO A 252 5.54 -21.93 -7.68
CA PRO A 252 4.91 -23.12 -8.24
C PRO A 252 5.14 -24.36 -7.35
N GLY A 253 4.36 -25.43 -7.57
CA GLY A 253 4.64 -26.75 -7.02
C GLY A 253 3.88 -27.10 -5.75
N TYR A 254 2.88 -26.33 -5.34
CA TYR A 254 1.98 -26.72 -4.25
C TYR A 254 0.50 -26.61 -4.65
N ASN A 255 -0.33 -27.39 -3.96
CA ASN A 255 -1.78 -27.32 -4.07
C ASN A 255 -2.38 -26.83 -2.76
N ALA A 256 -3.29 -25.86 -2.84
CA ALA A 256 -4.17 -25.45 -1.76
C ALA A 256 -5.60 -25.38 -2.29
N VAL A 257 -6.58 -25.64 -1.42
CA VAL A 257 -8.00 -25.59 -1.81
C VAL A 257 -8.38 -24.15 -2.20
N PHE A 258 -7.88 -23.18 -1.42
CA PHE A 258 -8.08 -21.76 -1.68
C PHE A 258 -6.73 -21.04 -1.67
N LYS A 259 -6.57 -20.15 -2.66
CA LYS A 259 -5.41 -19.26 -2.78
C LYS A 259 -5.87 -17.84 -3.01
N ASP A 260 -5.31 -16.89 -2.28
CA ASP A 260 -5.41 -15.46 -2.56
C ASP A 260 -4.00 -14.84 -2.48
N ILE A 261 -3.30 -14.89 -3.61
CA ILE A 261 -1.93 -14.41 -3.74
C ILE A 261 -1.94 -13.12 -4.55
N ARG A 262 -1.46 -12.00 -3.92
CA ARG A 262 -1.51 -10.67 -4.53
C ARG A 262 -0.16 -9.94 -4.45
N PRO A 263 0.80 -10.28 -5.33
CA PRO A 263 2.16 -9.73 -5.28
C PRO A 263 2.26 -8.22 -5.48
N GLN A 264 1.20 -7.59 -5.97
CA GLN A 264 1.12 -6.14 -6.16
C GLN A 264 0.76 -5.38 -4.88
N TYR A 265 0.33 -6.05 -3.81
CA TYR A 265 -0.02 -5.44 -2.52
C TYR A 265 1.24 -5.29 -1.66
N GLY A 266 1.26 -4.26 -0.83
CA GLY A 266 2.38 -3.96 0.06
C GLY A 266 2.43 -4.85 1.31
N SER A 267 1.32 -5.51 1.68
CA SER A 267 1.23 -6.42 2.82
C SER A 267 0.07 -7.41 2.71
N THR A 268 0.16 -8.53 3.38
CA THR A 268 -0.92 -9.51 3.55
C THR A 268 -2.05 -8.96 4.42
N SER A 269 -1.73 -8.09 5.37
CA SER A 269 -2.71 -7.34 6.18
C SER A 269 -3.62 -6.47 5.31
N THR A 270 -3.14 -5.92 4.20
CA THR A 270 -3.98 -5.21 3.22
C THR A 270 -5.03 -6.14 2.61
N ILE A 271 -4.64 -7.34 2.19
CA ILE A 271 -5.57 -8.35 1.62
C ILE A 271 -6.65 -8.71 2.65
N LEU A 272 -6.23 -8.97 3.88
CA LEU A 272 -7.16 -9.35 4.97
C LEU A 272 -8.06 -8.18 5.42
N THR A 273 -7.62 -6.93 5.28
CA THR A 273 -8.49 -5.77 5.48
C THR A 273 -9.64 -5.77 4.47
N GLU A 274 -9.36 -6.03 3.20
CA GLU A 274 -10.41 -6.17 2.18
C GLU A 274 -11.36 -7.34 2.49
N HIS A 275 -10.82 -8.50 2.95
CA HIS A 275 -11.63 -9.65 3.34
C HIS A 275 -12.59 -9.29 4.49
N MET A 276 -12.10 -8.67 5.55
CA MET A 276 -12.92 -8.28 6.70
C MET A 276 -14.01 -7.28 6.31
N ARG A 277 -13.67 -6.28 5.49
CA ARG A 277 -14.63 -5.30 4.95
C ARG A 277 -15.68 -5.93 4.04
N ALA A 278 -15.28 -6.92 3.23
CA ALA A 278 -16.18 -7.59 2.30
C ALA A 278 -17.27 -8.40 2.99
N VAL A 279 -16.99 -8.96 4.17
CA VAL A 279 -17.96 -9.77 4.96
C VAL A 279 -18.45 -9.04 6.21
N ASP A 280 -18.31 -7.71 6.26
CA ASP A 280 -18.83 -6.80 7.27
C ASP A 280 -18.45 -7.24 8.70
N ILE A 281 -17.16 -7.54 8.93
CA ILE A 281 -16.63 -7.86 10.26
C ILE A 281 -16.28 -6.58 10.99
N ASP A 282 -16.80 -6.42 12.20
CA ASP A 282 -16.37 -5.39 13.13
C ASP A 282 -14.92 -5.65 13.57
N ILE A 283 -14.01 -4.77 13.14
CA ILE A 283 -12.61 -4.87 13.47
C ILE A 283 -12.37 -4.24 14.83
N SER A 284 -11.89 -5.04 15.80
CA SER A 284 -11.53 -4.51 17.11
C SER A 284 -10.34 -3.57 17.03
N GLU A 285 -10.26 -2.60 17.94
CA GLU A 285 -9.11 -1.68 18.06
C GLU A 285 -7.78 -2.42 18.06
N ARG A 286 -7.68 -3.53 18.81
CA ARG A 286 -6.49 -4.37 18.86
C ARG A 286 -6.09 -4.93 17.49
N THR A 287 -7.05 -5.48 16.75
CA THR A 287 -6.79 -6.04 15.41
C THR A 287 -6.45 -4.94 14.41
N ALA A 288 -7.18 -3.82 14.44
CA ALA A 288 -6.89 -2.67 13.60
C ALA A 288 -5.48 -2.10 13.88
N THR A 289 -5.09 -2.01 15.14
CA THR A 289 -3.76 -1.56 15.57
C THR A 289 -2.66 -2.49 15.04
N ALA A 290 -2.85 -3.81 15.15
CA ALA A 290 -1.92 -4.80 14.63
C ALA A 290 -1.75 -4.67 13.11
N MET A 291 -2.86 -4.64 12.37
CA MET A 291 -2.87 -4.57 10.91
C MET A 291 -2.32 -3.24 10.38
N LEU A 292 -2.65 -2.12 11.04
CA LEU A 292 -2.13 -0.80 10.68
C LEU A 292 -0.61 -0.72 10.87
N TYR A 293 -0.10 -1.27 11.98
CA TYR A 293 1.33 -1.37 12.23
C TYR A 293 2.03 -2.27 11.20
N ALA A 294 1.42 -3.39 10.83
CA ALA A 294 1.89 -4.30 9.80
C ALA A 294 2.02 -3.61 8.43
N ILE A 295 0.96 -2.95 7.94
CA ILE A 295 1.00 -2.21 6.68
C ILE A 295 2.10 -1.14 6.72
N LYS A 296 2.23 -0.40 7.83
CA LYS A 296 3.27 0.60 8.01
C LYS A 296 4.67 0.01 7.93
N SER A 297 4.89 -1.12 8.61
CA SER A 297 6.18 -1.81 8.67
C SER A 297 6.60 -2.33 7.31
N ASP A 298 5.74 -3.08 6.65
CA ASP A 298 6.04 -3.77 5.39
C ASP A 298 6.21 -2.84 4.20
N THR A 299 5.42 -1.77 4.16
CA THR A 299 5.54 -0.73 3.14
C THR A 299 6.62 0.31 3.46
N LEU A 300 7.31 0.22 4.60
CA LEU A 300 8.19 1.27 5.13
C LEU A 300 7.51 2.64 5.10
N PHE A 301 6.28 2.70 5.58
CA PHE A 301 5.41 3.87 5.54
C PHE A 301 5.27 4.42 4.10
N PHE A 302 4.91 3.53 3.16
CA PHE A 302 4.70 3.80 1.74
C PHE A 302 5.95 4.24 0.95
N ASN A 303 7.14 4.11 1.53
CA ASN A 303 8.41 4.34 0.84
C ASN A 303 8.92 3.11 0.06
N ARG A 304 8.28 1.96 0.27
CA ARG A 304 8.54 0.71 -0.45
C ARG A 304 7.32 0.38 -1.32
N GLN A 305 7.36 -0.73 -2.03
CA GLN A 305 6.27 -1.19 -2.90
C GLN A 305 4.92 -1.12 -2.17
N ALA A 306 4.13 -0.15 -2.54
CA ALA A 306 2.77 0.06 -2.04
C ALA A 306 1.88 0.53 -3.19
N ASN A 307 0.59 0.21 -3.13
CA ASN A 307 -0.37 0.60 -4.13
C ASN A 307 -1.60 1.29 -3.48
N ARG A 308 -2.60 1.60 -4.28
CA ARG A 308 -3.82 2.26 -3.81
C ARG A 308 -4.57 1.43 -2.76
N ALA A 309 -4.57 0.09 -2.87
CA ALA A 309 -5.26 -0.77 -1.90
C ALA A 309 -4.62 -0.68 -0.50
N ASP A 310 -3.28 -0.53 -0.43
CA ASP A 310 -2.58 -0.34 0.85
C ASP A 310 -2.97 0.98 1.51
N LEU A 311 -3.08 2.06 0.73
CA LEU A 311 -3.55 3.37 1.22
C LEU A 311 -5.01 3.32 1.67
N ASP A 312 -5.87 2.64 0.91
CA ASP A 312 -7.30 2.48 1.24
C ASP A 312 -7.48 1.64 2.52
N ALA A 313 -6.69 0.57 2.69
CA ALA A 313 -6.67 -0.24 3.90
C ALA A 313 -6.15 0.55 5.10
N PHE A 314 -5.04 1.28 4.95
CA PHE A 314 -4.49 2.14 5.97
C PHE A 314 -5.52 3.19 6.43
N SER A 315 -6.13 3.90 5.48
CA SER A 315 -7.14 4.95 5.76
C SER A 315 -8.36 4.38 6.48
N TYR A 316 -8.75 3.17 6.17
CA TYR A 316 -9.87 2.49 6.83
C TYR A 316 -9.55 2.08 8.26
N LEU A 317 -8.35 1.54 8.51
CA LEU A 317 -7.93 1.07 9.83
C LEU A 317 -7.52 2.20 10.78
N TYR A 318 -7.01 3.31 10.24
CA TYR A 318 -6.45 4.42 11.02
C TYR A 318 -7.40 4.99 12.09
N PRO A 319 -8.69 5.27 11.82
CA PRO A 319 -9.60 5.79 12.84
C PRO A 319 -10.00 4.77 13.90
N ILE A 320 -9.74 3.47 13.69
CA ILE A 320 -10.06 2.38 14.61
C ILE A 320 -8.86 2.04 15.51
N ALA A 321 -7.65 2.23 14.99
CA ALA A 321 -6.41 1.80 15.64
C ALA A 321 -5.96 2.73 16.77
N ASP A 322 -5.27 2.17 17.78
CA ASP A 322 -4.59 2.93 18.84
C ASP A 322 -3.22 3.42 18.38
N ALA A 323 -3.13 4.70 18.00
CA ALA A 323 -1.87 5.34 17.61
C ALA A 323 -0.83 5.39 18.74
N THR A 324 -1.25 5.37 20.00
CA THR A 324 -0.32 5.31 21.14
C THR A 324 0.31 3.94 21.27
N MET A 325 -0.47 2.90 21.02
CA MET A 325 0.02 1.52 21.02
C MET A 325 1.00 1.29 19.87
N ILE A 326 0.72 1.84 18.66
CA ILE A 326 1.65 1.79 17.52
C ILE A 326 2.99 2.43 17.91
N ARG A 327 2.98 3.62 18.48
CA ARG A 327 4.22 4.28 18.95
C ARG A 327 4.97 3.46 19.99
N LYS A 328 4.26 2.73 20.86
CA LYS A 328 4.91 1.82 21.83
C LYS A 328 5.52 0.60 21.16
N MET A 329 4.89 0.06 20.10
CA MET A 329 5.45 -1.04 19.30
C MET A 329 6.68 -0.62 18.52
N GLU A 330 6.65 0.56 17.94
CA GLU A 330 7.82 1.15 17.27
C GLU A 330 8.98 1.34 18.26
N GLY A 331 8.67 1.63 19.51
CA GLY A 331 9.62 1.76 20.63
C GLY A 331 10.75 2.75 20.35
N SER A 332 11.59 3.00 21.34
CA SER A 332 12.92 3.50 21.03
C SER A 332 13.72 2.30 20.50
N GLU A 333 13.89 2.21 19.19
CA GLU A 333 14.78 1.21 18.56
C GLU A 333 16.22 1.39 19.03
N ILE A 334 16.52 2.50 19.68
CA ILE A 334 17.83 2.87 20.17
C ILE A 334 17.99 2.34 21.60
N THR A 335 18.44 1.09 21.72
CA THR A 335 19.00 0.60 23.00
C THR A 335 20.38 1.21 23.22
N ALA A 336 20.84 1.27 24.47
CA ALA A 336 22.20 1.73 24.79
C ALA A 336 23.25 0.95 23.99
N GLU A 337 23.04 -0.37 23.84
CA GLU A 337 23.94 -1.24 23.09
C GLU A 337 23.94 -0.91 21.57
N ARG A 338 22.77 -0.67 20.96
CA ARG A 338 22.67 -0.23 19.56
C ARG A 338 23.32 1.12 19.35
N LEU A 339 23.14 2.05 20.31
CA LEU A 339 23.76 3.37 20.27
C LEU A 339 25.28 3.27 20.32
N ASP A 340 25.84 2.37 21.15
CA ASP A 340 27.29 2.13 21.21
C ASP A 340 27.85 1.70 19.86
N PHE A 341 27.15 0.84 19.11
CA PHE A 341 27.57 0.44 17.77
C PHE A 341 27.41 1.58 16.73
N VAL A 342 26.41 2.42 16.87
CA VAL A 342 26.29 3.64 16.05
C VAL A 342 27.49 4.57 16.35
N ILE A 343 27.83 4.81 17.60
CA ILE A 343 29.00 5.65 17.99
C ILE A 343 30.30 5.03 17.49
N LYS A 344 30.52 3.74 17.66
CA LYS A 344 31.68 3.01 17.11
C LYS A 344 31.78 3.15 15.59
N ALA A 345 30.68 3.00 14.89
CA ALA A 345 30.65 3.18 13.44
C ALA A 345 31.03 4.61 13.04
N TRP A 346 30.60 5.62 13.78
CA TRP A 346 31.03 7.02 13.56
C TRP A 346 32.52 7.23 13.78
N GLN A 347 33.03 6.72 14.88
CA GLN A 347 34.44 6.89 15.26
C GLN A 347 35.42 6.21 14.31
N HIS A 348 35.05 5.05 13.77
CA HIS A 348 35.95 4.24 12.93
C HIS A 348 35.51 4.20 11.47
N GLY A 349 34.33 4.72 11.16
CA GLY A 349 33.77 4.77 9.80
C GLY A 349 34.48 5.82 8.93
N ARG A 350 34.22 5.71 7.64
CA ARG A 350 34.68 6.69 6.64
C ARG A 350 33.54 7.07 5.73
N MET A 351 33.46 8.35 5.47
CA MET A 351 32.55 8.90 4.48
C MET A 351 33.36 9.47 3.33
N VAL A 352 33.15 8.96 2.11
CA VAL A 352 33.81 9.43 0.90
C VAL A 352 32.72 9.56 -0.18
N GLU A 353 32.67 10.73 -0.82
CA GLU A 353 31.60 11.08 -1.75
C GLU A 353 30.24 10.95 -1.04
N HIS A 354 29.39 10.03 -1.47
CA HIS A 354 28.09 9.75 -0.85
C HIS A 354 28.02 8.35 -0.23
N VAL A 355 29.17 7.76 0.09
CA VAL A 355 29.29 6.42 0.68
C VAL A 355 29.77 6.50 2.10
N PHE A 356 28.99 5.98 3.04
CA PHE A 356 29.43 5.73 4.42
C PHE A 356 29.77 4.26 4.58
N CYS A 357 30.95 3.97 5.10
CA CYS A 357 31.45 2.62 5.29
C CYS A 357 32.02 2.44 6.69
N ALA A 358 31.59 1.40 7.43
CA ALA A 358 32.11 1.10 8.76
C ALA A 358 32.23 -0.41 9.02
N PHE A 359 33.25 -0.79 9.80
CA PHE A 359 33.43 -2.13 10.36
C PHE A 359 33.19 -2.09 11.86
N LEU A 360 32.25 -2.87 12.36
CA LEU A 360 31.79 -2.84 13.75
C LEU A 360 32.62 -3.75 14.69
N GLY A 361 33.60 -4.49 14.13
CA GLY A 361 34.30 -5.54 14.89
C GLY A 361 33.42 -6.79 15.04
N GLU A 362 33.32 -7.28 16.27
CA GLU A 362 32.53 -8.47 16.62
C GLU A 362 31.28 -8.05 17.42
N PRO A 363 30.17 -7.68 16.76
CA PRO A 363 28.93 -7.40 17.45
C PRO A 363 28.35 -8.69 18.01
N ALA A 364 27.75 -8.61 19.20
CA ALA A 364 27.13 -9.76 19.88
C ALA A 364 25.97 -10.37 19.08
N ARG A 365 25.35 -9.58 18.22
CA ARG A 365 24.19 -9.97 17.40
C ARG A 365 24.33 -9.48 15.97
N GLU A 366 23.92 -10.32 15.05
CA GLU A 366 24.00 -10.01 13.62
C GLU A 366 23.08 -8.85 13.19
N ASP A 367 21.93 -8.69 13.86
CA ASP A 367 20.95 -7.63 13.57
C ASP A 367 21.47 -6.19 13.83
N PHE A 368 22.57 -6.02 14.55
CA PHE A 368 23.21 -4.72 14.71
C PHE A 368 23.84 -4.19 13.42
N ILE A 369 24.29 -5.07 12.54
CA ILE A 369 24.95 -4.68 11.29
C ILE A 369 23.94 -3.98 10.33
N PRO A 370 22.78 -4.59 9.98
CA PRO A 370 21.78 -3.90 9.18
C PRO A 370 21.18 -2.68 9.90
N TYR A 371 20.99 -2.73 11.21
CA TYR A 371 20.49 -1.59 11.97
C TYR A 371 21.38 -0.35 11.81
N VAL A 372 22.69 -0.49 11.99
CA VAL A 372 23.65 0.60 11.81
C VAL A 372 23.67 1.07 10.35
N ALA A 373 23.50 0.16 9.37
CA ALA A 373 23.42 0.52 7.97
C ALA A 373 22.19 1.40 7.67
N ASP A 374 21.02 1.04 8.21
CA ASP A 374 19.79 1.82 8.09
C ASP A 374 19.90 3.19 8.78
N PHE A 375 20.56 3.23 9.94
CA PHE A 375 20.79 4.49 10.67
C PHE A 375 21.62 5.49 9.85
N TYR A 376 22.75 5.04 9.29
CA TYR A 376 23.64 5.93 8.54
C TYR A 376 23.10 6.33 7.17
N LEU A 377 22.15 5.60 6.60
CA LEU A 377 21.47 6.02 5.38
C LEU A 377 20.57 7.27 5.61
N GLN A 378 20.23 7.58 6.88
CA GLN A 378 19.44 8.77 7.23
C GLN A 378 20.27 10.04 7.33
N LEU A 379 21.59 9.94 7.29
CA LEU A 379 22.46 11.13 7.31
C LEU A 379 22.37 11.89 6.00
N GLU A 380 22.39 13.22 6.13
CA GLU A 380 22.50 14.11 4.97
C GLU A 380 23.75 13.74 4.14
N ASN A 381 23.60 13.71 2.82
CA ASN A 381 24.64 13.36 1.85
C ASN A 381 25.08 11.89 1.82
N VAL A 382 24.48 10.98 2.57
CA VAL A 382 24.75 9.54 2.45
C VAL A 382 23.73 8.90 1.48
N GLN A 383 24.20 8.37 0.38
CA GLN A 383 23.38 7.61 -0.59
C GLN A 383 23.61 6.11 -0.49
N TRP A 384 24.78 5.70 0.01
CA TRP A 384 25.16 4.30 0.25
C TRP A 384 25.71 4.15 1.66
N SER A 385 25.15 3.23 2.42
CA SER A 385 25.66 2.81 3.73
C SER A 385 26.07 1.35 3.67
N VAL A 386 27.34 1.06 3.94
CA VAL A 386 27.92 -0.28 3.88
C VAL A 386 28.55 -0.59 5.24
N ILE A 387 27.87 -1.41 5.99
CA ILE A 387 28.31 -1.80 7.34
C ILE A 387 28.68 -3.28 7.35
N SER A 388 29.78 -3.58 7.99
CA SER A 388 30.28 -4.96 8.14
C SER A 388 30.66 -5.28 9.58
N GLY A 389 30.70 -6.57 9.90
CA GLY A 389 31.11 -7.08 11.19
C GLY A 389 31.38 -8.58 11.14
N VAL A 390 31.92 -9.15 12.22
CA VAL A 390 32.14 -10.58 12.36
C VAL A 390 31.20 -11.12 13.44
N VAL A 391 30.43 -12.13 13.13
CA VAL A 391 29.50 -12.80 14.04
C VAL A 391 29.72 -14.30 13.93
N ASN A 392 30.08 -14.96 15.03
CA ASN A 392 30.33 -16.42 15.06
C ASN A 392 31.22 -16.90 13.90
N ASP A 393 32.42 -16.33 13.77
CA ASP A 393 33.39 -16.62 12.71
C ASP A 393 32.88 -16.39 11.27
N THR A 394 31.84 -15.62 11.14
CA THR A 394 31.23 -15.28 9.85
C THR A 394 31.33 -13.77 9.62
N PHE A 395 31.93 -13.37 8.49
CA PHE A 395 31.94 -11.99 8.04
C PHE A 395 30.61 -11.63 7.40
N VAL A 396 29.92 -10.68 7.95
CA VAL A 396 28.62 -10.20 7.50
C VAL A 396 28.73 -8.79 6.95
N VAL A 397 28.14 -8.54 5.80
CA VAL A 397 28.03 -7.22 5.18
C VAL A 397 26.56 -6.89 4.95
N SER A 398 26.13 -5.72 5.41
CA SER A 398 24.85 -5.14 5.09
C SER A 398 25.02 -3.89 4.24
N VAL A 399 24.29 -3.82 3.15
CA VAL A 399 24.31 -2.68 2.23
C VAL A 399 22.93 -2.07 2.16
N ARG A 400 22.87 -0.74 2.27
CA ARG A 400 21.67 0.07 2.08
C ARG A 400 21.97 1.19 1.12
N ASN A 401 21.01 1.53 0.25
CA ASN A 401 21.10 2.71 -0.61
C ASN A 401 19.73 3.33 -0.88
N LEU A 402 19.72 4.58 -1.32
CA LEU A 402 18.49 5.31 -1.63
C LEU A 402 17.80 4.90 -2.95
N GLY A 403 18.36 3.95 -3.69
CA GLY A 403 17.77 3.42 -4.93
C GLY A 403 17.99 4.28 -6.19
N TYR A 404 18.64 5.42 -6.07
CA TYR A 404 18.82 6.34 -7.21
C TYR A 404 19.93 5.93 -8.18
N SER A 405 20.93 5.18 -7.71
CA SER A 405 22.09 4.83 -8.53
C SER A 405 22.09 3.35 -8.95
N ARG A 406 22.74 2.50 -8.20
CA ARG A 406 22.98 1.10 -8.54
C ARG A 406 22.25 0.12 -7.62
N ASN A 407 22.16 -1.12 -8.07
CA ASN A 407 21.56 -2.22 -7.34
C ASN A 407 22.54 -2.76 -6.27
N ALA A 408 22.14 -2.69 -4.99
CA ALA A 408 22.91 -3.22 -3.87
C ALA A 408 23.16 -4.73 -3.99
N GLY A 409 22.16 -5.49 -4.49
CA GLY A 409 22.28 -6.93 -4.71
C GLY A 409 23.36 -7.29 -5.72
N ASP A 410 23.54 -6.49 -6.77
CA ASP A 410 24.62 -6.71 -7.76
C ASP A 410 25.99 -6.47 -7.16
N PHE A 411 26.13 -5.47 -6.29
CA PHE A 411 27.38 -5.23 -5.56
C PHE A 411 27.79 -6.44 -4.71
N VAL A 412 26.89 -6.94 -3.85
CA VAL A 412 27.25 -8.06 -2.98
C VAL A 412 27.44 -9.36 -3.76
N ARG A 413 26.65 -9.61 -4.80
CA ARG A 413 26.85 -10.79 -5.68
C ARG A 413 28.21 -10.75 -6.35
N ARG A 414 28.61 -9.63 -6.91
CA ARG A 414 29.89 -9.48 -7.61
C ARG A 414 31.09 -9.84 -6.75
N TRP A 415 31.08 -9.39 -5.50
CA TRP A 415 32.25 -9.51 -4.65
C TRP A 415 32.24 -10.73 -3.73
N PHE A 416 31.06 -11.25 -3.36
CA PHE A 416 30.95 -12.24 -2.30
C PHE A 416 30.30 -13.57 -2.72
N SER A 417 29.62 -13.66 -3.85
CA SER A 417 28.87 -14.89 -4.24
C SER A 417 29.74 -16.13 -4.45
N ASN A 418 31.01 -15.95 -4.73
CA ASN A 418 31.95 -17.07 -4.93
C ASN A 418 32.62 -17.55 -3.64
N ILE A 419 32.39 -16.89 -2.49
CA ILE A 419 32.98 -17.26 -1.20
C ILE A 419 31.95 -17.37 -0.08
N GLY A 420 30.68 -17.14 -0.37
CA GLY A 420 29.60 -17.21 0.60
C GLY A 420 28.23 -16.90 0.01
N SER A 421 27.23 -16.77 0.87
CA SER A 421 25.89 -16.34 0.46
C SER A 421 25.88 -14.83 0.24
N ALA A 422 25.40 -14.38 -0.92
CA ALA A 422 25.31 -12.96 -1.26
C ALA A 422 24.09 -12.70 -2.14
N GLY A 423 23.23 -11.78 -1.71
CA GLY A 423 22.01 -11.43 -2.44
C GLY A 423 21.30 -10.22 -1.88
N GLY A 424 20.21 -9.86 -2.53
CA GLY A 424 19.38 -8.73 -2.13
C GLY A 424 18.73 -8.03 -3.32
N HIS A 425 18.06 -6.94 -3.01
CA HIS A 425 17.33 -6.10 -3.93
C HIS A 425 18.10 -4.83 -4.30
N ARG A 426 17.42 -3.93 -5.03
CA ARG A 426 18.04 -2.69 -5.50
C ARG A 426 18.53 -1.81 -4.34
N THR A 427 17.74 -1.67 -3.28
CA THR A 427 17.99 -0.75 -2.16
C THR A 427 18.66 -1.39 -0.95
N MET A 428 18.58 -2.71 -0.82
CA MET A 428 19.13 -3.46 0.30
C MET A 428 19.74 -4.77 -0.13
N ALA A 429 20.89 -5.11 0.44
CA ALA A 429 21.55 -6.39 0.17
C ALA A 429 22.37 -6.84 1.37
N LYS A 430 22.65 -8.14 1.41
CA LYS A 430 23.44 -8.78 2.45
C LYS A 430 24.40 -9.80 1.85
N ALA A 431 25.58 -9.89 2.42
CA ALA A 431 26.49 -11.00 2.21
C ALA A 431 26.88 -11.62 3.55
N VAL A 432 26.96 -12.95 3.57
CA VAL A 432 27.35 -13.76 4.73
C VAL A 432 28.43 -14.73 4.23
N VAL A 433 29.63 -14.59 4.76
CA VAL A 433 30.85 -15.24 4.25
C VAL A 433 31.63 -15.81 5.41
N PRO A 434 32.11 -17.08 5.35
CA PRO A 434 33.08 -17.56 6.33
C PRO A 434 34.28 -16.61 6.44
N LEU A 435 34.69 -16.30 7.67
CA LEU A 435 35.74 -15.30 7.91
C LEU A 435 37.07 -15.67 7.24
N ASP A 436 37.44 -16.95 7.29
CA ASP A 436 38.63 -17.46 6.64
C ASP A 436 38.59 -17.29 5.13
N ALA A 437 37.46 -17.54 4.50
CA ALA A 437 37.28 -17.35 3.04
C ALA A 437 37.37 -15.86 2.66
N PHE A 438 36.83 -14.95 3.49
CA PHE A 438 37.00 -13.51 3.32
C PHE A 438 38.48 -13.12 3.41
N GLN A 439 39.17 -13.58 4.46
CA GLN A 439 40.57 -13.30 4.72
C GLN A 439 41.48 -13.80 3.58
N GLN A 440 41.27 -15.02 3.10
CA GLN A 440 41.99 -15.57 1.98
C GLN A 440 41.81 -14.76 0.69
N LYS A 441 40.57 -14.39 0.38
CA LYS A 441 40.26 -13.66 -0.86
C LYS A 441 40.82 -12.24 -0.87
N PHE A 442 40.75 -11.53 0.23
CA PHE A 442 41.12 -10.12 0.30
C PHE A 442 42.46 -9.85 0.97
N GLY A 443 43.07 -10.85 1.59
CA GLY A 443 44.39 -10.73 2.25
C GLY A 443 44.36 -9.81 3.48
N ILE A 444 43.23 -9.74 4.21
CA ILE A 444 43.00 -8.74 5.26
C ILE A 444 42.64 -9.41 6.57
N TYR A 445 43.41 -9.11 7.62
CA TYR A 445 43.28 -9.67 8.96
C TYR A 445 43.03 -8.62 10.04
N GLU A 446 43.20 -7.33 9.70
CA GLU A 446 43.03 -6.21 10.64
C GLU A 446 41.76 -5.42 10.34
N GLY A 447 40.94 -5.11 11.34
CA GLY A 447 39.67 -4.39 11.22
C GLY A 447 39.76 -3.04 10.52
N SER A 448 40.84 -2.28 10.75
CA SER A 448 41.07 -0.99 10.10
C SER A 448 41.21 -1.10 8.58
N ARG A 449 41.83 -2.18 8.12
CA ARG A 449 41.99 -2.49 6.67
C ARG A 449 40.71 -3.00 6.04
N ILE A 450 39.86 -3.70 6.81
CA ILE A 450 38.54 -4.17 6.33
C ILE A 450 37.73 -2.96 5.89
N ASN A 451 37.65 -1.94 6.72
CA ASN A 451 36.87 -0.73 6.42
C ASN A 451 37.35 -0.04 5.13
N GLN A 452 38.66 0.13 5.01
CA GLN A 452 39.26 0.72 3.80
C GLN A 452 38.94 -0.11 2.56
N ARG A 453 39.09 -1.45 2.66
CA ARG A 453 38.83 -2.34 1.54
C ARG A 453 37.38 -2.33 1.10
N MET A 454 36.44 -2.35 2.04
CA MET A 454 35.02 -2.26 1.73
C MET A 454 34.68 -0.95 1.00
N LEU A 455 35.24 0.15 1.43
CA LEU A 455 35.08 1.45 0.77
C LEU A 455 35.64 1.43 -0.67
N GLU A 456 36.84 0.87 -0.89
CA GLU A 456 37.44 0.72 -2.22
C GLU A 456 36.55 -0.13 -3.16
N LEU A 457 35.99 -1.23 -2.65
CA LEU A 457 35.11 -2.10 -3.44
C LEU A 457 33.83 -1.40 -3.87
N VAL A 458 33.24 -0.61 -2.96
CA VAL A 458 32.01 0.15 -3.26
C VAL A 458 32.28 1.26 -4.26
N LEU A 459 33.32 2.07 -4.03
CA LEU A 459 33.67 3.16 -4.95
C LEU A 459 34.04 2.62 -6.34
N ALA A 460 34.82 1.54 -6.42
CA ALA A 460 35.11 0.88 -7.70
C ALA A 460 33.83 0.42 -8.42
N PHE A 461 32.88 -0.15 -7.67
CA PHE A 461 31.60 -0.59 -8.24
C PHE A 461 30.77 0.60 -8.73
N LEU A 462 30.77 1.72 -8.05
CA LEU A 462 30.03 2.92 -8.44
C LEU A 462 30.67 3.63 -9.63
N HIS A 463 32.00 3.82 -9.64
CA HIS A 463 32.71 4.55 -10.68
C HIS A 463 32.83 3.82 -12.02
N GLU A 464 32.79 2.49 -12.06
CA GLU A 464 32.76 1.73 -13.31
C GLU A 464 31.54 2.04 -14.20
N TYR A 465 30.45 2.50 -13.62
CA TYR A 465 29.23 2.87 -14.35
C TYR A 465 29.33 4.24 -15.01
N ASP A 466 29.94 5.19 -14.32
CA ASP A 466 30.08 6.56 -14.84
C ASP A 466 30.94 6.62 -16.13
N LYS A 467 31.78 5.61 -16.35
CA LYS A 467 32.57 5.48 -17.58
C LYS A 467 31.80 4.90 -18.77
N GLY A 468 30.67 4.23 -18.52
CA GLY A 468 29.85 3.57 -19.55
C GLY A 468 28.57 4.30 -19.97
N HIS A 469 28.12 5.27 -19.18
CA HIS A 469 26.91 6.05 -19.48
C HIS A 469 27.18 7.52 -19.16
N PRO A 470 27.35 8.40 -20.18
CA PRO A 470 27.45 9.83 -19.94
C PRO A 470 26.16 10.31 -19.27
N LYS A 471 26.30 11.14 -18.20
CA LYS A 471 25.19 11.73 -17.45
C LYS A 471 24.22 12.43 -18.42
N ASP A 472 22.94 12.05 -18.36
CA ASP A 472 21.88 12.75 -19.08
C ASP A 472 21.77 14.18 -18.49
N PRO A 473 21.84 15.26 -19.30
CA PRO A 473 21.82 16.64 -18.80
C PRO A 473 20.52 17.07 -18.10
N LYS A 474 19.54 16.17 -17.98
CA LYS A 474 18.21 16.44 -17.40
C LYS A 474 18.09 16.22 -15.89
N ASP A 475 19.11 15.68 -15.23
CA ASP A 475 19.07 15.36 -13.78
C ASP A 475 19.47 16.53 -12.86
N HIS A 476 19.73 17.70 -13.39
CA HIS A 476 19.90 18.94 -12.61
C HIS A 476 18.63 19.81 -12.71
N LYS A 477 17.54 19.41 -12.08
CA LYS A 477 16.54 20.38 -11.61
C LYS A 477 16.80 20.67 -10.14
N GLU A 478 17.41 21.83 -9.90
CA GLU A 478 17.47 22.48 -8.60
C GLU A 478 16.06 22.57 -7.99
N PRO A 479 15.92 22.43 -6.67
CA PRO A 479 14.63 22.66 -6.01
C PRO A 479 14.29 24.15 -6.16
N VAL A 480 13.18 24.42 -6.84
CA VAL A 480 12.58 25.74 -6.91
C VAL A 480 12.22 26.17 -5.49
N SER A 481 12.90 27.22 -5.02
CA SER A 481 12.53 27.98 -3.84
C SER A 481 11.13 28.57 -4.00
N ARG A 482 10.16 28.09 -3.20
CA ARG A 482 9.08 28.92 -2.62
C ARG A 482 8.36 28.17 -1.50
#